data_f4ff6ccd792d0861e518fbebaa8c9bc6
#
_entry.id   f4ff6ccd792d0861e518fbebaa8c9bc6
#
_cell.length_a   1.000
_cell.length_b   1.000
_cell.length_c   1.000
_cell.angle_alpha   90.00
_cell.angle_beta   90.00
_cell.angle_gamma   90.00
#
_symmetry.space_group_name_H-M   'P 1'
#
loop_
_entity.id
_entity.type
_entity.pdbx_description
1 polymer ?
#
loop_
_entity_poly.entity_id
_entity_poly.type
_entity_poly.pdbx_seq_one_letter_code
_entity_poly.pdbx_strand_id
1 'polypeptide(L)'
;MRCSILFLCLFFVINSFATIPSGYYNSANGKNERSLKTALHNIIKDHTSVGYKNLYTVYAESDTKNDTILDIYSTCTFFIDILSQRCGNYANICDCYNREHIIPQSWFNEEEPMKSDAFHIYPTDGKVNGIRSNYPHGETDGPSVGGNGLGKLGSCNIDGYNDIVFEPIDEYKGDIARSYFYFITRYEDKLYKFSDVVFDNNTYPGLQEWFLNLMIKWHRQDTVSEKELNRQEAIYKFQNNRNPFIDHPELVEHIWGNQKNIIWGTTTALENVNNYFELHLLDNAFFISSDYETEIEYTLYDISGQLITKQNITPDEIISLRNLQKGLYIITIITNNNSKSYKIII
;
A
#
# COMPACT_ATOMS: atom_id res chain seq x y z
N MET A 1 -33.27 -47.36 -12.94
CA MET A 1 -31.99 -46.62 -12.87
C MET A 1 -32.30 -45.13 -12.80
N ARG A 2 -32.15 -44.50 -11.63
CA ARG A 2 -32.31 -43.04 -11.46
C ARG A 2 -30.92 -42.41 -11.57
N CYS A 3 -30.71 -41.60 -12.60
CA CYS A 3 -29.46 -40.85 -12.81
C CYS A 3 -29.55 -39.57 -11.97
N SER A 4 -28.76 -39.49 -10.91
CA SER A 4 -28.63 -38.25 -10.13
C SER A 4 -27.59 -37.37 -10.79
N ILE A 5 -27.99 -36.25 -11.35
CA ILE A 5 -27.11 -35.20 -11.87
C ILE A 5 -26.63 -34.38 -10.71
N LEU A 6 -25.33 -34.48 -10.40
CA LEU A 6 -24.67 -33.65 -9.37
C LEU A 6 -24.35 -32.28 -10.00
N PHE A 7 -25.05 -31.24 -9.59
CA PHE A 7 -24.74 -29.87 -9.96
C PHE A 7 -23.55 -29.40 -9.12
N LEU A 8 -22.39 -29.27 -9.73
CA LEU A 8 -21.21 -28.68 -9.11
C LEU A 8 -21.32 -27.16 -9.26
N CYS A 9 -21.77 -26.48 -8.18
CA CYS A 9 -21.71 -25.03 -8.13
C CYS A 9 -20.25 -24.60 -7.94
N LEU A 10 -19.59 -24.15 -9.01
CA LEU A 10 -18.34 -23.40 -8.90
C LEU A 10 -18.67 -22.01 -8.31
N PHE A 11 -18.31 -21.80 -7.06
CA PHE A 11 -18.26 -20.46 -6.48
C PHE A 11 -17.00 -19.74 -7.03
N PHE A 12 -17.18 -18.87 -8.01
CA PHE A 12 -16.16 -17.87 -8.33
C PHE A 12 -16.10 -16.88 -7.19
N VAL A 13 -15.03 -16.92 -6.39
CA VAL A 13 -14.68 -15.82 -5.50
C VAL A 13 -14.15 -14.69 -6.39
N ILE A 14 -15.02 -13.77 -6.74
CA ILE A 14 -14.60 -12.50 -7.36
C ILE A 14 -13.91 -11.72 -6.24
N ASN A 15 -12.58 -11.69 -6.24
CA ASN A 15 -11.83 -10.72 -5.44
C ASN A 15 -12.14 -9.33 -6.04
N SER A 16 -13.16 -8.68 -5.53
CA SER A 16 -13.41 -7.27 -5.81
C SER A 16 -12.35 -6.46 -5.08
N PHE A 17 -11.24 -6.16 -5.74
CA PHE A 17 -10.38 -5.08 -5.28
C PHE A 17 -11.24 -3.81 -5.32
N ALA A 18 -11.43 -3.17 -4.18
CA ALA A 18 -12.14 -1.92 -4.15
C ALA A 18 -11.35 -0.89 -4.97
N THR A 19 -12.06 -0.25 -5.89
CA THR A 19 -11.44 0.67 -6.84
C THR A 19 -11.35 2.06 -6.23
N ILE A 20 -10.21 2.72 -6.41
CA ILE A 20 -10.05 4.15 -6.08
C ILE A 20 -11.20 4.91 -6.73
N PRO A 21 -11.93 5.78 -5.99
CA PRO A 21 -13.03 6.54 -6.58
C PRO A 21 -12.58 7.33 -7.81
N SER A 22 -13.36 7.28 -8.88
CA SER A 22 -13.02 7.96 -10.14
C SER A 22 -12.71 9.44 -9.89
N GLY A 23 -11.56 9.89 -10.37
CA GLY A 23 -11.12 11.27 -10.24
C GLY A 23 -10.60 11.69 -8.86
N TYR A 24 -10.48 10.77 -7.89
CA TYR A 24 -10.09 11.08 -6.51
C TYR A 24 -8.78 11.88 -6.44
N TYR A 25 -7.79 11.55 -7.26
CA TYR A 25 -6.49 12.21 -7.30
C TYR A 25 -6.31 13.21 -8.46
N ASN A 26 -7.35 13.57 -9.22
CA ASN A 26 -7.21 14.43 -10.41
C ASN A 26 -6.54 15.77 -10.14
N SER A 27 -6.77 16.39 -8.97
CA SER A 27 -6.17 17.67 -8.61
C SER A 27 -4.67 17.59 -8.28
N ALA A 28 -4.12 16.39 -8.13
CA ALA A 28 -2.70 16.13 -7.92
C ALA A 28 -1.93 15.96 -9.24
N ASN A 29 -2.62 15.67 -10.35
CA ASN A 29 -2.01 15.50 -11.66
C ASN A 29 -1.21 16.75 -12.09
N GLY A 30 -0.09 16.53 -12.79
CA GLY A 30 0.76 17.60 -13.30
C GLY A 30 1.61 18.29 -12.22
N LYS A 31 1.77 17.68 -11.03
CA LYS A 31 2.53 18.24 -9.92
C LYS A 31 3.67 17.32 -9.49
N ASN A 32 4.62 17.89 -8.77
CA ASN A 32 5.73 17.17 -8.14
C ASN A 32 6.12 17.83 -6.81
N GLU A 33 7.01 17.21 -6.06
CA GLU A 33 7.61 17.74 -4.83
C GLU A 33 6.56 18.40 -3.90
N ARG A 34 6.87 19.61 -3.40
CA ARG A 34 5.98 20.38 -2.51
C ARG A 34 4.57 20.55 -3.09
N SER A 35 4.47 20.86 -4.40
CA SER A 35 3.18 21.11 -5.03
C SER A 35 2.28 19.88 -5.08
N LEU A 36 2.88 18.69 -5.27
CA LEU A 36 2.20 17.40 -5.24
C LEU A 36 1.76 17.07 -3.82
N LYS A 37 2.66 17.19 -2.82
CA LYS A 37 2.34 16.96 -1.42
C LYS A 37 1.17 17.81 -0.95
N THR A 38 1.19 19.13 -1.25
CA THR A 38 0.09 20.05 -0.88
C THR A 38 -1.21 19.72 -1.61
N ALA A 39 -1.17 19.26 -2.87
CA ALA A 39 -2.36 18.81 -3.58
C ALA A 39 -2.97 17.56 -2.92
N LEU A 40 -2.16 16.59 -2.53
CA LEU A 40 -2.59 15.41 -1.79
C LEU A 40 -3.16 15.80 -0.41
N HIS A 41 -2.51 16.70 0.33
CA HIS A 41 -3.07 17.27 1.55
C HIS A 41 -4.50 17.77 1.34
N ASN A 42 -4.73 18.58 0.31
CA ASN A 42 -6.06 19.14 0.03
C ASN A 42 -7.11 18.08 -0.33
N ILE A 43 -6.70 16.93 -0.87
CA ILE A 43 -7.59 15.80 -1.16
C ILE A 43 -7.99 15.06 0.12
N ILE A 44 -7.04 14.86 1.05
CA ILE A 44 -7.23 13.94 2.19
C ILE A 44 -7.50 14.63 3.53
N LYS A 45 -7.44 15.97 3.61
CA LYS A 45 -7.49 16.73 4.87
C LYS A 45 -8.84 16.68 5.60
N ASP A 46 -9.94 16.53 4.88
CA ASP A 46 -11.30 16.65 5.41
C ASP A 46 -11.92 15.26 5.67
N HIS A 47 -11.19 14.41 6.41
CA HIS A 47 -11.70 13.10 6.76
C HIS A 47 -12.69 13.15 7.93
N THR A 48 -13.58 12.16 8.02
CA THR A 48 -14.49 11.97 9.14
C THR A 48 -13.73 11.36 10.32
N SER A 49 -13.67 12.07 11.45
CA SER A 49 -13.09 11.49 12.67
C SER A 49 -13.99 10.39 13.21
N VAL A 50 -13.43 9.20 13.40
CA VAL A 50 -14.15 8.07 14.00
C VAL A 50 -14.25 8.19 15.53
N GLY A 51 -13.41 9.05 16.13
CA GLY A 51 -13.26 9.17 17.56
C GLY A 51 -12.46 8.03 18.21
N TYR A 52 -11.63 8.36 19.16
CA TYR A 52 -10.63 7.46 19.75
C TYR A 52 -11.19 6.13 20.29
N LYS A 53 -12.40 6.15 20.90
CA LYS A 53 -13.03 4.93 21.43
C LYS A 53 -13.50 3.99 20.33
N ASN A 54 -13.90 4.51 19.19
CA ASN A 54 -14.46 3.74 18.08
C ASN A 54 -13.37 3.11 17.20
N LEU A 55 -12.09 3.37 17.43
CA LEU A 55 -11.00 2.69 16.71
C LEU A 55 -11.08 1.16 16.84
N TYR A 56 -11.58 0.62 17.95
CA TYR A 56 -11.81 -0.82 18.07
C TYR A 56 -12.89 -1.36 17.11
N THR A 57 -13.85 -0.52 16.72
CA THR A 57 -14.83 -0.89 15.70
C THR A 57 -14.20 -0.89 14.31
N VAL A 58 -13.31 0.08 14.05
CA VAL A 58 -12.54 0.10 12.80
C VAL A 58 -11.68 -1.16 12.69
N TYR A 59 -10.95 -1.53 13.75
CA TYR A 59 -10.08 -2.73 13.78
C TYR A 59 -10.82 -4.02 13.46
N ALA A 60 -12.09 -4.12 13.83
CA ALA A 60 -12.92 -5.29 13.51
C ALA A 60 -13.04 -5.53 11.99
N GLU A 61 -12.95 -4.47 11.18
CA GLU A 61 -12.99 -4.57 9.72
C GLU A 61 -11.59 -4.43 9.06
N SER A 62 -10.70 -3.64 9.67
CA SER A 62 -9.43 -3.26 9.04
C SER A 62 -8.23 -4.10 9.48
N ASP A 63 -8.22 -4.58 10.73
CA ASP A 63 -7.04 -5.16 11.35
C ASP A 63 -7.33 -6.54 11.96
N THR A 64 -8.22 -7.32 11.32
CA THR A 64 -8.55 -8.69 11.72
C THR A 64 -8.43 -9.68 10.57
N LYS A 65 -8.07 -10.93 10.93
CA LYS A 65 -8.13 -12.08 10.04
C LYS A 65 -8.65 -13.28 10.83
N ASN A 66 -9.77 -13.87 10.39
CA ASN A 66 -10.42 -14.98 11.11
C ASN A 66 -10.68 -14.63 12.60
N ASP A 67 -11.30 -13.47 12.85
CA ASP A 67 -11.61 -12.92 14.17
C ASP A 67 -10.39 -12.61 15.06
N THR A 68 -9.18 -12.83 14.55
CA THR A 68 -7.92 -12.58 15.26
C THR A 68 -7.35 -11.22 14.85
N ILE A 69 -6.90 -10.44 15.83
CA ILE A 69 -6.24 -9.16 15.64
C ILE A 69 -4.89 -9.35 14.91
N LEU A 70 -4.65 -8.53 13.89
CA LEU A 70 -3.35 -8.40 13.22
C LEU A 70 -2.49 -7.42 14.03
N ASP A 71 -1.71 -7.97 14.94
CA ASP A 71 -0.86 -7.20 15.86
C ASP A 71 0.45 -6.77 15.16
N ILE A 72 0.75 -5.48 15.17
CA ILE A 72 1.93 -4.94 14.46
C ILE A 72 3.26 -5.22 15.19
N TYR A 73 3.25 -5.44 16.51
CA TYR A 73 4.47 -5.59 17.31
C TYR A 73 4.54 -6.87 18.13
N SER A 74 3.60 -7.80 17.95
CA SER A 74 3.68 -9.08 18.66
C SER A 74 3.10 -10.26 17.87
N THR A 75 3.46 -11.48 18.33
CA THR A 75 2.85 -12.72 17.86
C THR A 75 1.73 -13.20 18.78
N CYS A 76 1.26 -12.32 19.67
CA CYS A 76 0.16 -12.65 20.58
C CYS A 76 -1.14 -12.84 19.81
N THR A 77 -1.97 -13.77 20.28
CA THR A 77 -3.28 -14.00 19.67
C THR A 77 -4.35 -13.30 20.51
N PHE A 78 -4.95 -12.26 19.92
CA PHE A 78 -6.08 -11.54 20.49
C PHE A 78 -7.30 -11.70 19.59
N PHE A 79 -8.49 -11.83 20.20
CA PHE A 79 -9.74 -11.95 19.48
C PHE A 79 -10.54 -10.65 19.60
N ILE A 80 -11.06 -10.17 18.48
CA ILE A 80 -11.74 -8.85 18.43
C ILE A 80 -12.98 -8.79 19.33
N ASP A 81 -13.69 -9.90 19.49
CA ASP A 81 -14.94 -10.00 20.28
C ASP A 81 -14.69 -10.14 21.79
N ILE A 82 -13.45 -10.40 22.23
CA ILE A 82 -13.13 -10.53 23.64
C ILE A 82 -12.78 -9.17 24.23
N LEU A 83 -13.78 -8.48 24.78
CA LEU A 83 -13.64 -7.13 25.33
C LEU A 83 -12.59 -7.03 26.46
N SER A 84 -12.40 -8.10 27.25
CA SER A 84 -11.39 -8.14 28.32
C SER A 84 -9.96 -8.13 27.80
N GLN A 85 -9.74 -8.42 26.51
CA GLN A 85 -8.45 -8.32 25.86
C GLN A 85 -8.12 -6.90 25.38
N ARG A 86 -9.07 -5.96 25.45
CA ARG A 86 -8.84 -4.53 25.18
C ARG A 86 -8.33 -3.87 26.45
N CYS A 87 -7.08 -3.46 26.48
CA CYS A 87 -6.46 -3.03 27.73
C CYS A 87 -6.22 -1.54 27.91
N GLY A 88 -6.20 -1.15 29.20
CA GLY A 88 -5.52 0.03 29.73
C GLY A 88 -4.38 -0.33 30.71
N ASN A 89 -4.40 -1.56 31.30
CA ASN A 89 -3.38 -2.05 32.22
C ASN A 89 -2.88 -3.42 31.77
N TYR A 90 -1.57 -3.58 31.74
CA TYR A 90 -0.88 -4.81 31.39
C TYR A 90 0.34 -5.00 32.29
N ALA A 91 0.71 -6.23 32.59
CA ALA A 91 1.93 -6.62 33.30
C ALA A 91 2.90 -7.32 32.37
N ASN A 92 2.42 -8.24 31.53
CA ASN A 92 3.19 -9.09 30.66
C ASN A 92 2.80 -8.90 29.18
N ILE A 93 3.66 -9.37 28.29
CA ILE A 93 3.34 -9.54 26.87
C ILE A 93 2.23 -10.59 26.76
N CYS A 94 1.27 -10.37 25.86
CA CYS A 94 0.04 -11.13 25.63
C CYS A 94 -1.05 -11.00 26.71
N ASP A 95 -0.97 -10.06 27.61
CA ASP A 95 -2.08 -9.81 28.54
C ASP A 95 -3.29 -9.20 27.82
N CYS A 96 -3.06 -8.21 26.95
CA CYS A 96 -4.12 -7.51 26.22
C CYS A 96 -3.54 -6.60 25.12
N TYR A 97 -4.40 -6.15 24.20
CA TYR A 97 -4.01 -5.23 23.14
C TYR A 97 -4.60 -3.83 23.32
N ASN A 98 -3.91 -2.83 22.80
CA ASN A 98 -4.34 -1.43 22.80
C ASN A 98 -4.15 -0.78 21.42
N ARG A 99 -4.10 0.54 21.38
CA ARG A 99 -3.98 1.37 20.18
C ARG A 99 -2.57 1.95 20.12
N GLU A 100 -1.77 1.43 19.22
CA GLU A 100 -0.45 1.96 18.91
C GLU A 100 -0.59 3.16 17.99
N HIS A 101 -0.05 4.30 18.39
CA HIS A 101 0.15 5.46 17.55
C HIS A 101 1.53 5.38 16.92
N ILE A 102 1.62 5.05 15.62
CA ILE A 102 2.88 5.05 14.87
C ILE A 102 3.60 6.38 15.06
N ILE A 103 2.89 7.48 14.95
CA ILE A 103 3.33 8.81 15.36
C ILE A 103 2.83 9.04 16.79
N PRO A 104 3.72 9.04 17.81
CA PRO A 104 3.32 9.14 19.21
C PRO A 104 2.41 10.32 19.52
N GLN A 105 1.35 10.08 20.30
CA GLN A 105 0.38 11.14 20.62
C GLN A 105 1.03 12.31 21.37
N SER A 106 2.09 12.09 22.12
CA SER A 106 2.83 13.15 22.81
C SER A 106 3.47 14.17 21.85
N TRP A 107 3.78 13.75 20.60
CA TRP A 107 4.40 14.63 19.63
C TRP A 107 3.46 15.69 19.05
N PHE A 108 2.15 15.44 19.12
CA PHE A 108 1.10 16.38 18.69
C PHE A 108 0.10 16.74 19.82
N ASN A 109 0.53 16.63 21.10
CA ASN A 109 -0.25 16.99 22.28
C ASN A 109 -1.61 16.30 22.39
N GLU A 110 -1.74 15.07 21.89
CA GLU A 110 -2.98 14.28 21.85
C GLU A 110 -4.16 15.02 21.17
N GLU A 111 -3.87 15.97 20.29
CA GLU A 111 -4.89 16.76 19.59
C GLU A 111 -5.66 15.90 18.56
N GLU A 112 -6.97 16.18 18.46
CA GLU A 112 -7.80 15.68 17.37
C GLU A 112 -7.58 16.52 16.09
N PRO A 113 -7.76 15.93 14.91
CA PRO A 113 -8.21 14.55 14.65
C PRO A 113 -7.07 13.52 14.65
N MET A 114 -5.79 13.91 14.85
CA MET A 114 -4.64 13.01 14.84
C MET A 114 -4.81 11.82 15.79
N LYS A 115 -5.35 12.09 17.00
CA LYS A 115 -5.53 11.08 18.06
C LYS A 115 -6.47 9.94 17.68
N SER A 116 -7.31 10.13 16.67
CA SER A 116 -8.30 9.14 16.25
C SER A 116 -8.23 8.76 14.77
N ASP A 117 -7.15 9.13 14.07
CA ASP A 117 -6.97 8.82 12.66
C ASP A 117 -6.42 7.41 12.46
N ALA A 118 -7.27 6.49 12.00
CA ALA A 118 -6.96 5.07 11.87
C ALA A 118 -5.80 4.77 10.92
N PHE A 119 -5.43 5.67 9.99
CA PHE A 119 -4.33 5.42 9.06
C PHE A 119 -2.94 5.35 9.71
N HIS A 120 -2.79 5.88 10.92
CA HIS A 120 -1.54 5.77 11.66
C HIS A 120 -1.70 5.16 13.06
N ILE A 121 -2.85 4.52 13.33
CA ILE A 121 -3.12 3.89 14.63
C ILE A 121 -3.48 2.42 14.40
N TYR A 122 -2.69 1.54 14.98
CA TYR A 122 -2.78 0.08 14.80
C TYR A 122 -3.09 -0.63 16.13
N PRO A 123 -3.72 -1.79 16.09
CA PRO A 123 -3.80 -2.64 17.28
C PRO A 123 -2.44 -3.29 17.55
N THR A 124 -2.04 -3.36 18.81
CA THR A 124 -0.83 -4.07 19.22
C THR A 124 -0.88 -4.47 20.69
N ASP A 125 -0.07 -5.43 21.08
CA ASP A 125 0.14 -5.82 22.48
C ASP A 125 0.47 -4.60 23.36
N GLY A 126 -0.24 -4.47 24.48
CA GLY A 126 -0.09 -3.31 25.35
C GLY A 126 1.30 -3.20 25.99
N LYS A 127 1.93 -4.34 26.33
CA LYS A 127 3.27 -4.35 26.93
C LYS A 127 4.34 -3.98 25.93
N VAL A 128 4.26 -4.50 24.70
CA VAL A 128 5.22 -4.15 23.63
C VAL A 128 5.05 -2.69 23.23
N ASN A 129 3.81 -2.19 23.12
CA ASN A 129 3.55 -0.77 22.93
C ASN A 129 4.19 0.08 24.03
N GLY A 130 4.04 -0.35 25.29
CA GLY A 130 4.70 0.33 26.44
C GLY A 130 6.23 0.29 26.37
N ILE A 131 6.84 -0.76 25.83
CA ILE A 131 8.30 -0.87 25.59
C ILE A 131 8.72 0.10 24.47
N ARG A 132 7.95 0.14 23.37
CA ARG A 132 8.18 1.10 22.29
C ARG A 132 8.07 2.54 22.78
N SER A 133 7.17 2.81 23.70
CA SER A 133 7.00 4.14 24.31
C SER A 133 6.76 5.22 23.23
N ASN A 134 7.46 6.37 23.32
CA ASN A 134 7.45 7.44 22.31
C ASN A 134 8.79 7.55 21.56
N TYR A 135 9.60 6.50 21.58
CA TYR A 135 10.85 6.50 20.81
C TYR A 135 10.56 6.55 19.30
N PRO A 136 11.37 7.28 18.52
CA PRO A 136 11.29 7.23 17.07
C PRO A 136 11.46 5.80 16.54
N HIS A 137 10.91 5.52 15.37
CA HIS A 137 11.30 4.33 14.64
C HIS A 137 12.71 4.53 14.05
N GLY A 138 13.49 3.44 13.99
CA GLY A 138 14.87 3.50 13.51
C GLY A 138 15.45 2.11 13.31
N GLU A 139 16.71 2.03 12.93
CA GLU A 139 17.47 0.78 12.88
C GLU A 139 18.45 0.74 14.05
N THR A 140 18.60 -0.44 14.66
CA THR A 140 19.45 -0.61 15.86
C THR A 140 20.02 -2.01 15.95
N ASP A 141 21.22 -2.12 16.54
CA ASP A 141 21.82 -3.40 16.97
C ASP A 141 21.44 -3.77 18.41
N GLY A 142 20.49 -3.03 19.00
CA GLY A 142 19.98 -3.28 20.34
C GLY A 142 19.28 -4.63 20.49
N PRO A 143 18.96 -5.04 21.73
CA PRO A 143 18.32 -6.32 22.00
C PRO A 143 16.90 -6.37 21.44
N SER A 144 16.48 -7.59 21.05
CA SER A 144 15.09 -7.87 20.74
C SER A 144 14.20 -7.66 21.96
N VAL A 145 12.94 -7.28 21.72
CA VAL A 145 11.92 -7.12 22.77
C VAL A 145 11.74 -8.42 23.58
N GLY A 146 11.86 -9.57 22.91
CA GLY A 146 11.82 -10.90 23.53
C GLY A 146 10.41 -11.46 23.72
N GLY A 147 10.33 -12.73 24.11
CA GLY A 147 9.06 -13.43 24.23
C GLY A 147 8.27 -13.43 22.91
N ASN A 148 6.99 -13.09 22.98
CA ASN A 148 6.11 -12.91 21.81
C ASN A 148 6.18 -11.47 21.22
N GLY A 149 7.00 -10.57 21.78
CA GLY A 149 7.22 -9.23 21.23
C GLY A 149 8.11 -9.28 20.01
N LEU A 150 7.81 -8.44 19.04
CA LEU A 150 8.56 -8.27 17.81
C LEU A 150 9.33 -6.94 17.83
N GLY A 151 10.45 -6.91 17.09
CA GLY A 151 11.28 -5.71 16.99
C GLY A 151 12.41 -5.65 18.02
N LYS A 152 13.12 -4.53 18.00
CA LYS A 152 14.30 -4.25 18.83
C LYS A 152 14.22 -2.84 19.41
N LEU A 153 14.86 -2.62 20.56
CA LEU A 153 15.00 -1.30 21.17
C LEU A 153 16.48 -1.05 21.51
N GLY A 154 17.03 0.06 21.07
CA GLY A 154 18.42 0.41 21.35
C GLY A 154 18.86 1.69 20.69
N SER A 155 20.13 2.05 20.83
CA SER A 155 20.70 3.22 20.16
C SER A 155 20.62 3.09 18.65
N CYS A 156 20.26 4.19 18.00
CA CYS A 156 20.18 4.26 16.54
C CYS A 156 21.56 4.05 15.92
N ASN A 157 21.61 3.25 14.86
CA ASN A 157 22.84 3.00 14.08
C ASN A 157 22.83 3.72 12.71
N ILE A 158 21.91 4.69 12.54
CA ILE A 158 21.80 5.49 11.31
C ILE A 158 22.47 6.84 11.53
N ASP A 159 23.27 7.27 10.54
CA ASP A 159 23.90 8.57 10.57
C ASP A 159 22.86 9.70 10.68
N GLY A 160 23.13 10.67 11.54
CA GLY A 160 22.26 11.82 11.78
C GLY A 160 21.38 11.71 13.03
N TYR A 161 21.31 10.55 13.68
CA TYR A 161 20.65 10.35 14.96
C TYR A 161 21.34 9.25 15.78
N ASN A 162 21.52 9.45 17.07
CA ASN A 162 22.30 8.53 17.93
C ASN A 162 21.61 8.19 19.27
N ASP A 163 20.36 8.55 19.45
CA ASP A 163 19.59 8.23 20.66
C ASP A 163 18.76 6.94 20.45
N ILE A 164 17.92 6.59 21.40
CA ILE A 164 17.13 5.36 21.40
C ILE A 164 16.07 5.38 20.29
N VAL A 165 15.96 4.26 19.57
CA VAL A 165 14.94 4.01 18.54
C VAL A 165 14.31 2.64 18.73
N PHE A 166 13.10 2.48 18.20
CA PHE A 166 12.45 1.19 18.08
C PHE A 166 12.52 0.72 16.61
N GLU A 167 13.12 -0.43 16.38
CA GLU A 167 13.16 -1.09 15.07
C GLU A 167 12.06 -2.14 14.98
N PRO A 168 11.05 -1.96 14.11
CA PRO A 168 10.06 -3.00 13.84
C PRO A 168 10.67 -4.13 13.01
N ILE A 169 9.97 -5.25 12.88
CA ILE A 169 10.36 -6.30 11.94
C ILE A 169 10.19 -5.83 10.49
N ASP A 170 10.91 -6.47 9.57
CA ASP A 170 10.96 -6.04 8.17
C ASP A 170 9.59 -6.02 7.49
N GLU A 171 8.69 -6.93 7.86
CA GLU A 171 7.32 -7.05 7.33
C GLU A 171 6.45 -5.80 7.52
N TYR A 172 6.76 -4.95 8.52
CA TYR A 172 5.98 -3.76 8.84
C TYR A 172 6.71 -2.44 8.57
N LYS A 173 7.94 -2.49 8.08
CA LYS A 173 8.73 -1.28 7.82
C LYS A 173 8.09 -0.38 6.79
N GLY A 174 7.57 -0.94 5.71
CA GLY A 174 6.85 -0.19 4.67
C GLY A 174 5.52 0.38 5.16
N ASP A 175 4.72 -0.41 5.91
CA ASP A 175 3.46 0.03 6.52
C ASP A 175 3.69 1.27 7.39
N ILE A 176 4.74 1.23 8.23
CA ILE A 176 5.13 2.32 9.12
C ILE A 176 5.58 3.54 8.30
N ALA A 177 6.42 3.35 7.30
CA ALA A 177 6.88 4.44 6.44
C ALA A 177 5.71 5.14 5.73
N ARG A 178 4.76 4.38 5.18
CA ARG A 178 3.55 4.92 4.55
C ARG A 178 2.60 5.60 5.53
N SER A 179 2.62 5.20 6.81
CA SER A 179 1.90 5.90 7.88
C SER A 179 2.53 7.27 8.18
N TYR A 180 3.87 7.37 8.20
CA TYR A 180 4.56 8.66 8.35
C TYR A 180 4.34 9.57 7.16
N PHE A 181 4.47 9.08 5.92
CA PHE A 181 4.19 9.87 4.71
C PHE A 181 2.75 10.39 4.68
N TYR A 182 1.79 9.53 5.03
CA TYR A 182 0.40 9.95 5.19
C TYR A 182 0.27 11.05 6.23
N PHE A 183 0.80 10.86 7.43
CA PHE A 183 0.65 11.80 8.54
C PHE A 183 1.20 13.19 8.20
N ILE A 184 2.42 13.28 7.67
CA ILE A 184 3.02 14.58 7.30
C ILE A 184 2.35 15.24 6.09
N THR A 185 1.62 14.47 5.30
CA THR A 185 0.83 14.98 4.18
C THR A 185 -0.55 15.41 4.67
N ARG A 186 -1.24 14.55 5.42
CA ARG A 186 -2.58 14.84 5.96
C ARG A 186 -2.58 16.05 6.88
N TYR A 187 -1.53 16.21 7.69
CA TYR A 187 -1.39 17.27 8.70
C TYR A 187 -0.36 18.32 8.30
N GLU A 188 -0.18 18.55 7.01
CA GLU A 188 0.78 19.52 6.47
C GLU A 188 0.62 20.91 7.10
N ASP A 189 -0.60 21.34 7.33
CA ASP A 189 -0.96 22.62 7.94
C ASP A 189 -0.66 22.72 9.43
N LYS A 190 -0.26 21.62 10.09
CA LYS A 190 0.01 21.53 11.52
C LYS A 190 1.46 21.17 11.87
N LEU A 191 2.30 20.83 10.89
CA LEU A 191 3.67 20.34 11.12
C LEU A 191 4.52 21.28 11.99
N TYR A 192 4.28 22.58 11.92
CA TYR A 192 4.99 23.59 12.74
C TYR A 192 4.73 23.47 14.24
N LYS A 193 3.73 22.71 14.66
CA LYS A 193 3.36 22.48 16.06
C LYS A 193 3.94 21.20 16.63
N PHE A 194 4.39 20.30 15.79
CA PHE A 194 4.85 19.00 16.24
C PHE A 194 6.26 19.11 16.79
N SER A 195 6.50 18.42 17.88
CA SER A 195 7.77 18.49 18.61
C SER A 195 8.37 17.09 18.70
N ASP A 196 9.28 16.78 17.85
CA ASP A 196 10.18 15.64 18.00
C ASP A 196 11.34 15.72 17.00
N VAL A 197 12.34 14.86 17.21
CA VAL A 197 13.57 14.78 16.41
C VAL A 197 13.35 14.29 14.97
N VAL A 198 12.16 13.77 14.63
CA VAL A 198 11.84 13.30 13.29
C VAL A 198 11.24 14.38 12.40
N PHE A 199 10.67 15.47 12.97
CA PHE A 199 10.05 16.56 12.19
C PHE A 199 11.04 17.69 11.94
N ASP A 200 11.00 18.26 10.75
CA ASP A 200 11.77 19.47 10.39
C ASP A 200 10.99 20.77 10.62
N ASN A 201 9.75 20.68 11.13
CA ASN A 201 8.81 21.78 11.39
C ASN A 201 8.44 22.60 10.14
N ASN A 202 8.72 22.10 8.95
CA ASN A 202 8.34 22.71 7.68
C ASN A 202 7.24 21.88 6.99
N THR A 203 6.48 22.53 6.13
CA THR A 203 5.49 21.84 5.31
C THR A 203 6.13 20.89 4.28
N TYR A 204 7.39 21.12 3.92
CA TYR A 204 8.19 20.32 3.00
C TYR A 204 9.69 20.47 3.32
N PRO A 205 10.45 19.40 3.43
CA PRO A 205 10.03 18.00 3.25
C PRO A 205 9.09 17.46 4.34
N GLY A 206 9.06 18.00 5.55
CA GLY A 206 8.20 17.63 6.67
C GLY A 206 8.89 16.70 7.68
N LEU A 207 9.96 16.02 7.28
CA LEU A 207 10.79 15.15 8.13
C LEU A 207 12.25 15.59 8.08
N GLN A 208 12.97 15.37 9.16
CA GLN A 208 14.43 15.49 9.22
C GLN A 208 15.09 14.54 8.21
N GLU A 209 16.20 14.95 7.63
CA GLU A 209 16.85 14.23 6.52
C GLU A 209 17.17 12.77 6.87
N TRP A 210 17.71 12.49 8.06
CA TRP A 210 18.04 11.14 8.48
C TRP A 210 16.79 10.23 8.49
N PHE A 211 15.69 10.74 9.00
CA PHE A 211 14.44 9.99 9.13
C PHE A 211 13.72 9.85 7.79
N LEU A 212 13.73 10.90 6.97
CA LEU A 212 13.17 10.86 5.61
C LEU A 212 13.85 9.79 4.77
N ASN A 213 15.19 9.75 4.79
CA ASN A 213 15.98 8.76 4.05
C ASN A 213 15.67 7.34 4.54
N LEU A 214 15.51 7.14 5.84
CA LEU A 214 15.08 5.87 6.42
C LEU A 214 13.69 5.46 5.96
N MET A 215 12.71 6.36 5.99
CA MET A 215 11.33 6.06 5.57
C MET A 215 11.27 5.73 4.07
N ILE A 216 12.03 6.44 3.23
CA ILE A 216 12.13 6.10 1.79
C ILE A 216 12.77 4.72 1.61
N LYS A 217 13.83 4.39 2.36
CA LYS A 217 14.46 3.06 2.34
C LYS A 217 13.44 1.96 2.69
N TRP A 218 12.73 2.11 3.79
CA TRP A 218 11.74 1.14 4.25
C TRP A 218 10.56 0.99 3.28
N HIS A 219 10.07 2.09 2.73
CA HIS A 219 9.02 2.08 1.71
C HIS A 219 9.41 1.27 0.45
N ARG A 220 10.70 1.36 0.03
CA ARG A 220 11.22 0.60 -1.11
C ARG A 220 11.44 -0.87 -0.81
N GLN A 221 11.82 -1.19 0.44
CA GLN A 221 12.11 -2.56 0.86
C GLN A 221 10.85 -3.39 1.07
N ASP A 222 9.82 -2.78 1.64
CA ASP A 222 8.55 -3.41 1.97
C ASP A 222 7.43 -2.75 1.18
N THR A 223 7.11 -3.35 0.03
CA THR A 223 6.10 -2.85 -0.91
C THR A 223 4.69 -3.04 -0.36
N VAL A 224 3.72 -2.27 -0.91
CA VAL A 224 2.31 -2.35 -0.48
C VAL A 224 1.80 -3.78 -0.56
N SER A 225 1.32 -4.27 0.57
CA SER A 225 0.78 -5.62 0.75
C SER A 225 -0.74 -5.67 0.53
N GLU A 226 -1.27 -6.87 0.27
CA GLU A 226 -2.72 -7.10 0.24
C GLU A 226 -3.39 -6.72 1.58
N LYS A 227 -2.70 -6.93 2.69
CA LYS A 227 -3.14 -6.51 4.03
C LYS A 227 -3.38 -5.00 4.10
N GLU A 228 -2.45 -4.19 3.59
CA GLU A 228 -2.60 -2.73 3.57
C GLU A 228 -3.73 -2.27 2.65
N LEU A 229 -3.87 -2.89 1.47
CA LEU A 229 -4.98 -2.60 0.56
C LEU A 229 -6.34 -2.87 1.21
N ASN A 230 -6.50 -4.03 1.83
CA ASN A 230 -7.73 -4.40 2.53
C ASN A 230 -7.99 -3.48 3.74
N ARG A 231 -6.96 -3.16 4.51
CA ARG A 231 -7.02 -2.22 5.63
C ARG A 231 -7.49 -0.84 5.18
N GLN A 232 -6.91 -0.32 4.11
CA GLN A 232 -7.28 0.98 3.53
C GLN A 232 -8.76 1.02 3.12
N GLU A 233 -9.25 -0.03 2.45
CA GLU A 233 -10.66 -0.09 2.03
C GLU A 233 -11.61 -0.12 3.23
N ALA A 234 -11.26 -0.83 4.29
CA ALA A 234 -12.03 -0.83 5.52
C ALA A 234 -12.04 0.57 6.17
N ILE A 235 -10.88 1.21 6.32
CA ILE A 235 -10.77 2.55 6.92
C ILE A 235 -11.53 3.59 6.07
N TYR A 236 -11.47 3.50 4.75
CA TYR A 236 -12.18 4.41 3.84
C TYR A 236 -13.68 4.48 4.12
N LYS A 237 -14.32 3.35 4.45
CA LYS A 237 -15.75 3.30 4.81
C LYS A 237 -16.08 4.15 6.06
N PHE A 238 -15.13 4.27 6.99
CA PHE A 238 -15.31 5.02 8.23
C PHE A 238 -14.87 6.48 8.13
N GLN A 239 -13.70 6.73 7.49
CA GLN A 239 -13.07 8.05 7.48
C GLN A 239 -13.31 8.84 6.20
N ASN A 240 -13.75 8.19 5.13
CA ASN A 240 -14.03 8.81 3.83
C ASN A 240 -12.81 9.50 3.19
N ASN A 241 -11.60 9.08 3.59
CA ASN A 241 -10.35 9.46 2.95
C ASN A 241 -9.47 8.22 2.74
N ARG A 242 -8.40 8.37 1.97
CA ARG A 242 -7.48 7.28 1.60
C ARG A 242 -6.05 7.67 1.92
N ASN A 243 -5.19 6.70 2.15
CA ASN A 243 -3.75 6.93 2.19
C ASN A 243 -3.20 6.90 0.76
N PRO A 244 -2.78 8.05 0.19
CA PRO A 244 -2.31 8.10 -1.19
C PRO A 244 -1.04 7.26 -1.44
N PHE A 245 -0.25 6.97 -0.42
CA PHE A 245 0.98 6.18 -0.52
C PHE A 245 0.74 4.67 -0.47
N ILE A 246 -0.51 4.24 -0.23
CA ILE A 246 -0.99 2.88 -0.45
C ILE A 246 -1.60 2.75 -1.84
N ASP A 247 -2.43 3.73 -2.27
CA ASP A 247 -3.04 3.75 -3.59
C ASP A 247 -2.02 3.90 -4.72
N HIS A 248 -1.05 4.78 -4.51
CA HIS A 248 -0.03 5.21 -5.46
C HIS A 248 1.33 5.28 -4.77
N PRO A 249 1.97 4.13 -4.48
CA PRO A 249 3.24 4.10 -3.75
C PRO A 249 4.36 4.88 -4.44
N GLU A 250 4.32 5.00 -5.77
CA GLU A 250 5.25 5.82 -6.55
C GLU A 250 5.24 7.31 -6.19
N LEU A 251 4.18 7.82 -5.55
CA LEU A 251 4.10 9.22 -5.09
C LEU A 251 5.26 9.60 -4.15
N VAL A 252 5.76 8.65 -3.37
CA VAL A 252 6.94 8.90 -2.50
C VAL A 252 8.14 9.33 -3.32
N GLU A 253 8.35 8.69 -4.48
CA GLU A 253 9.46 9.03 -5.38
C GLU A 253 9.31 10.40 -6.02
N HIS A 254 8.09 10.79 -6.38
CA HIS A 254 7.80 12.09 -7.00
C HIS A 254 7.81 13.25 -6.00
N ILE A 255 7.61 12.96 -4.71
CA ILE A 255 7.60 14.00 -3.68
C ILE A 255 8.99 14.14 -3.05
N TRP A 256 9.63 13.04 -2.62
CA TRP A 256 10.86 13.07 -1.83
C TRP A 256 12.01 12.26 -2.42
N GLY A 257 11.73 11.32 -3.34
CA GLY A 257 12.72 10.36 -3.82
C GLY A 257 13.38 10.74 -5.14
N ASN A 258 13.68 9.72 -5.94
CA ASN A 258 14.49 9.85 -7.15
C ASN A 258 13.75 10.51 -8.33
N GLN A 259 12.43 10.62 -8.26
CA GLN A 259 11.58 11.20 -9.32
C GLN A 259 11.01 12.58 -8.95
N LYS A 260 11.53 13.23 -7.91
CA LYS A 260 11.04 14.53 -7.44
C LYS A 260 11.04 15.64 -8.50
N ASN A 261 11.89 15.55 -9.51
CA ASN A 261 11.91 16.49 -10.65
C ASN A 261 10.94 16.08 -11.79
N ILE A 262 10.24 14.96 -11.65
CA ILE A 262 9.30 14.43 -12.63
C ILE A 262 7.88 14.67 -12.11
N ILE A 263 7.05 15.31 -12.90
CA ILE A 263 5.65 15.55 -12.56
C ILE A 263 4.87 14.24 -12.55
N TRP A 264 4.05 14.05 -11.49
CA TRP A 264 3.17 12.91 -11.35
C TRP A 264 1.88 13.08 -12.17
N GLY A 265 1.33 11.98 -12.65
CA GLY A 265 0.06 12.00 -13.39
C GLY A 265 0.13 12.69 -14.76
N THR A 266 1.28 13.19 -15.17
CA THR A 266 1.51 13.42 -16.58
C THR A 266 1.89 12.09 -17.19
N THR A 267 0.92 11.41 -17.69
CA THR A 267 1.19 10.51 -18.77
C THR A 267 1.86 11.32 -19.87
N THR A 268 3.17 11.18 -20.04
CA THR A 268 3.67 11.14 -21.40
C THR A 268 2.70 10.17 -22.07
N ALA A 269 2.13 10.54 -23.21
CA ALA A 269 1.01 9.85 -23.85
C ALA A 269 1.25 8.36 -24.18
N LEU A 270 1.77 7.57 -23.24
CA LEU A 270 2.14 6.15 -23.34
C LEU A 270 1.63 5.27 -22.19
N GLU A 271 1.00 5.78 -21.10
CA GLU A 271 0.56 4.94 -19.97
C GLU A 271 -0.82 5.24 -19.35
N ASN A 272 -1.69 6.01 -19.96
CA ASN A 272 -3.14 5.94 -19.71
C ASN A 272 -3.84 5.45 -20.94
N VAL A 273 -3.46 4.24 -21.28
CA VAL A 273 -4.31 3.44 -22.09
C VAL A 273 -5.21 2.70 -21.13
N ASN A 274 -6.47 3.13 -20.98
CA ASN A 274 -7.53 2.17 -20.78
C ASN A 274 -7.12 0.98 -21.62
N ASN A 275 -7.00 -0.21 -21.02
CA ASN A 275 -6.70 -1.41 -21.79
C ASN A 275 -7.87 -1.58 -22.76
N TYR A 276 -7.76 -0.96 -23.94
CA TYR A 276 -8.75 -1.13 -25.01
C TYR A 276 -8.75 -2.54 -25.51
N PHE A 277 -7.80 -3.36 -25.04
CA PHE A 277 -7.70 -4.77 -25.37
C PHE A 277 -7.01 -5.59 -24.27
N GLU A 278 -7.35 -6.86 -24.14
CA GLU A 278 -6.72 -7.85 -23.29
C GLU A 278 -6.27 -9.07 -24.10
N LEU A 279 -5.06 -9.59 -23.81
CA LEU A 279 -4.54 -10.81 -24.41
C LEU A 279 -4.91 -12.01 -23.55
N HIS A 280 -5.65 -12.95 -24.12
CA HIS A 280 -6.03 -14.20 -23.48
C HIS A 280 -5.27 -15.37 -24.11
N LEU A 281 -4.48 -16.09 -23.30
CA LEU A 281 -3.74 -17.28 -23.75
C LEU A 281 -4.57 -18.52 -23.49
N LEU A 282 -4.61 -19.40 -24.51
CA LEU A 282 -5.20 -20.73 -24.47
C LEU A 282 -4.10 -21.77 -24.70
N ASP A 283 -4.42 -23.06 -24.50
CA ASP A 283 -3.51 -24.16 -24.92
C ASP A 283 -3.27 -24.11 -26.43
N ASN A 284 -2.09 -23.67 -26.87
CA ASN A 284 -1.69 -23.55 -28.28
C ASN A 284 -2.52 -22.55 -29.12
N ALA A 285 -3.11 -21.53 -28.51
CA ALA A 285 -3.81 -20.46 -29.20
C ALA A 285 -3.84 -19.21 -28.33
N PHE A 286 -4.23 -18.04 -28.88
CA PHE A 286 -4.61 -16.86 -28.16
C PHE A 286 -5.77 -16.16 -28.86
N PHE A 287 -6.42 -15.26 -28.13
CA PHE A 287 -7.30 -14.24 -28.69
C PHE A 287 -7.10 -12.91 -27.97
N ILE A 288 -7.54 -11.83 -28.59
CA ILE A 288 -7.45 -10.48 -28.03
C ILE A 288 -8.88 -9.94 -27.93
N SER A 289 -9.35 -9.66 -26.71
CA SER A 289 -10.65 -9.02 -26.50
C SER A 289 -10.53 -7.50 -26.51
N SER A 290 -11.55 -6.81 -27.04
CA SER A 290 -11.65 -5.36 -27.01
C SER A 290 -13.11 -4.92 -27.15
N ASP A 291 -13.53 -3.97 -26.30
CA ASP A 291 -14.87 -3.37 -26.36
C ASP A 291 -14.94 -2.13 -27.30
N TYR A 292 -13.78 -1.64 -27.75
CA TYR A 292 -13.68 -0.34 -28.44
C TYR A 292 -13.04 -0.40 -29.81
N GLU A 293 -12.21 -1.41 -30.08
CA GLU A 293 -11.50 -1.55 -31.35
C GLU A 293 -12.19 -2.57 -32.24
N THR A 294 -12.26 -2.28 -33.52
CA THR A 294 -12.85 -3.18 -34.53
C THR A 294 -11.80 -3.92 -35.34
N GLU A 295 -10.56 -3.49 -35.29
CA GLU A 295 -9.41 -4.09 -35.97
C GLU A 295 -8.16 -3.92 -35.11
N ILE A 296 -7.42 -5.03 -34.91
CA ILE A 296 -6.23 -5.10 -34.06
C ILE A 296 -5.10 -5.70 -34.87
N GLU A 297 -3.97 -5.01 -34.94
CA GLU A 297 -2.74 -5.55 -35.50
C GLU A 297 -1.97 -6.28 -34.41
N TYR A 298 -1.48 -7.50 -34.66
CA TYR A 298 -0.49 -8.11 -33.80
C TYR A 298 0.78 -8.52 -34.58
N THR A 299 1.91 -8.48 -33.89
CA THR A 299 3.21 -8.91 -34.38
C THR A 299 3.80 -9.91 -33.40
N LEU A 300 4.28 -11.03 -33.89
CA LEU A 300 4.92 -12.07 -33.08
C LEU A 300 6.40 -12.20 -33.46
N TYR A 301 7.27 -12.18 -32.47
CA TYR A 301 8.72 -12.33 -32.60
C TYR A 301 9.21 -13.53 -31.79
N ASP A 302 10.27 -14.16 -32.24
CA ASP A 302 11.04 -15.06 -31.41
C ASP A 302 11.96 -14.26 -30.42
N ILE A 303 12.65 -14.99 -29.53
CA ILE A 303 13.54 -14.40 -28.55
C ILE A 303 14.78 -13.70 -29.18
N SER A 304 15.12 -13.99 -30.40
CA SER A 304 16.21 -13.33 -31.16
C SER A 304 15.77 -12.01 -31.78
N GLY A 305 14.47 -11.69 -31.72
CA GLY A 305 13.85 -10.52 -32.37
C GLY A 305 13.48 -10.77 -33.82
N GLN A 306 13.54 -12.03 -34.31
CA GLN A 306 13.09 -12.36 -35.65
C GLN A 306 11.57 -12.33 -35.74
N LEU A 307 11.04 -11.62 -36.74
CA LEU A 307 9.61 -11.55 -37.01
C LEU A 307 9.10 -12.92 -37.47
N ILE A 308 8.12 -13.45 -36.77
CA ILE A 308 7.45 -14.72 -37.12
C ILE A 308 6.19 -14.44 -37.94
N THR A 309 5.34 -13.53 -37.49
CA THR A 309 4.12 -13.13 -38.20
C THR A 309 3.68 -11.74 -37.81
N LYS A 310 2.97 -11.07 -38.73
CA LYS A 310 2.28 -9.81 -38.51
C LYS A 310 0.92 -9.88 -39.21
N GLN A 311 -0.17 -9.67 -38.48
CA GLN A 311 -1.54 -9.80 -39.03
C GLN A 311 -2.49 -8.80 -38.36
N ASN A 312 -3.53 -8.43 -39.08
CA ASN A 312 -4.71 -7.77 -38.57
C ASN A 312 -5.78 -8.80 -38.24
N ILE A 313 -6.43 -8.66 -37.10
CA ILE A 313 -7.49 -9.55 -36.62
C ILE A 313 -8.66 -8.72 -36.09
N THR A 314 -9.81 -9.35 -35.97
CA THR A 314 -10.94 -8.77 -35.21
C THR A 314 -10.87 -9.21 -33.75
N PRO A 315 -11.42 -8.42 -32.81
CA PRO A 315 -11.55 -8.86 -31.43
C PRO A 315 -12.19 -10.24 -31.31
N ASP A 316 -11.73 -11.01 -30.33
CA ASP A 316 -12.15 -12.37 -30.00
C ASP A 316 -11.84 -13.46 -31.08
N GLU A 317 -11.16 -13.08 -32.16
CA GLU A 317 -10.66 -14.06 -33.13
C GLU A 317 -9.58 -14.95 -32.51
N ILE A 318 -9.77 -16.27 -32.59
CA ILE A 318 -8.83 -17.25 -32.02
C ILE A 318 -7.69 -17.53 -32.99
N ILE A 319 -6.47 -17.19 -32.59
CA ILE A 319 -5.25 -17.38 -33.38
C ILE A 319 -4.52 -18.64 -32.90
N SER A 320 -4.34 -19.60 -33.79
CA SER A 320 -3.66 -20.86 -33.49
C SER A 320 -2.13 -20.71 -33.48
N LEU A 321 -1.50 -21.20 -32.42
CA LEU A 321 -0.03 -21.27 -32.25
C LEU A 321 0.54 -22.67 -32.50
N ARG A 322 -0.27 -23.61 -32.94
CA ARG A 322 0.12 -25.06 -33.11
C ARG A 322 1.30 -25.29 -34.03
N ASN A 323 1.56 -24.37 -34.95
CA ASN A 323 2.65 -24.51 -35.93
C ASN A 323 3.98 -23.94 -35.42
N LEU A 324 4.00 -23.40 -34.20
CA LEU A 324 5.20 -22.82 -33.56
C LEU A 324 5.91 -23.90 -32.73
N GLN A 325 7.21 -23.78 -32.64
CA GLN A 325 8.02 -24.61 -31.74
C GLN A 325 7.83 -24.16 -30.28
N LYS A 326 7.98 -25.12 -29.36
CA LYS A 326 7.97 -24.75 -27.93
C LYS A 326 9.10 -23.77 -27.64
N GLY A 327 8.76 -22.65 -26.99
CA GLY A 327 9.72 -21.60 -26.67
C GLY A 327 9.10 -20.32 -26.14
N LEU A 328 9.97 -19.34 -25.90
CA LEU A 328 9.57 -18.01 -25.49
C LEU A 328 9.42 -17.11 -26.71
N TYR A 329 8.32 -16.38 -26.77
CA TYR A 329 7.98 -15.44 -27.84
C TYR A 329 7.56 -14.10 -27.28
N ILE A 330 7.65 -13.06 -28.09
CA ILE A 330 7.15 -11.71 -27.78
C ILE A 330 6.03 -11.40 -28.75
N ILE A 331 4.83 -11.19 -28.24
CA ILE A 331 3.69 -10.67 -29.00
C ILE A 331 3.52 -9.20 -28.74
N THR A 332 3.49 -8.38 -29.77
CA THR A 332 3.18 -6.95 -29.70
C THR A 332 1.83 -6.72 -30.35
N ILE A 333 0.90 -6.13 -29.62
CA ILE A 333 -0.45 -5.78 -30.06
C ILE A 333 -0.47 -4.29 -30.33
N ILE A 334 -1.01 -3.89 -31.47
CA ILE A 334 -1.04 -2.50 -31.94
C ILE A 334 -2.49 -2.19 -32.35
N THR A 335 -3.02 -1.09 -31.83
CA THR A 335 -4.28 -0.51 -32.25
C THR A 335 -4.03 0.93 -32.71
N ASN A 336 -5.05 1.62 -33.23
CA ASN A 336 -4.92 3.00 -33.70
C ASN A 336 -4.34 3.97 -32.64
N ASN A 337 -4.56 3.66 -31.36
CA ASN A 337 -4.21 4.54 -30.24
C ASN A 337 -3.18 3.94 -29.30
N ASN A 338 -2.78 2.64 -29.48
CA ASN A 338 -2.03 1.89 -28.48
C ASN A 338 -1.12 0.81 -29.04
N SER A 339 -0.04 0.54 -28.28
CA SER A 339 0.83 -0.61 -28.50
C SER A 339 1.27 -1.21 -27.17
N LYS A 340 1.18 -2.55 -27.04
CA LYS A 340 1.61 -3.26 -25.84
C LYS A 340 2.25 -4.60 -26.21
N SER A 341 3.37 -4.93 -25.53
CA SER A 341 4.08 -6.19 -25.76
C SER A 341 3.98 -7.12 -24.57
N TYR A 342 3.82 -8.40 -24.85
CA TYR A 342 3.73 -9.47 -23.86
C TYR A 342 4.75 -10.56 -24.15
N LYS A 343 5.29 -11.18 -23.11
CA LYS A 343 6.05 -12.43 -23.22
C LYS A 343 5.08 -13.60 -23.10
N ILE A 344 5.12 -14.51 -24.06
CA ILE A 344 4.30 -15.73 -24.05
C ILE A 344 5.20 -16.95 -24.18
N ILE A 345 4.82 -18.03 -23.52
CA ILE A 345 5.48 -19.34 -23.62
C ILE A 345 4.53 -20.28 -24.33
N ILE A 346 5.03 -20.97 -25.38
CA ILE A 346 4.30 -21.94 -26.15
C ILE A 346 4.86 -23.33 -25.88
#